data_bb6ce4a0a62e6fe1f7c3ddb76e3911f1
#
_entry.id   bb6ce4a0a62e6fe1f7c3ddb76e3911f1
#
_cell.length_a   1.000
_cell.length_b   1.000
_cell.length_c   1.000
_cell.angle_alpha   90.00
_cell.angle_beta   90.00
_cell.angle_gamma   90.00
#
_symmetry.space_group_name_H-M   'P 1'
#
loop_
_entity.id
_entity.type
_entity.pdbx_description
1 polymer ?
#
loop_
_entity_poly.entity_id
_entity_poly.type
_entity_poly.pdbx_seq_one_letter_code
_entity_poly.pdbx_strand_id
1 'polypeptide(L)'
;MAGFWLSDEQEAIRDSVERTCDRFDADYWRSGDETGAFPEAFVEAMAEGGWLGTAMPVELGGAGLGLTEATIVMQAVAQSGAGFSGASAIHLNIFGPMPVARYGSEALRRQAIPRIISGQDKMCFAVTEPDAGLDTTSLTTRAERRPGGGWTINGRKIWTSGAQRANKILIIARTTPREAVRRPAEGLSLFYCDFDRSRIEARPIPKMGRKAVESNAVFIDNLEVPDEALVGEEGRGFYYLLDGLNPERVLIGAEAVGLGRAALARAADYAKARVVFGRPIGQNQGVAHPLARAWAELEAANLMAFKAAPDFSSAAANAF
;
A
#
# COMPACT_ATOMS: atom_id res chain seq x y z
N MET A 1 -23.55 -9.25 3.16
CA MET A 1 -23.70 -10.28 4.21
C MET A 1 -22.76 -9.90 5.32
N ALA A 2 -23.29 -9.67 6.54
CA ALA A 2 -22.48 -9.43 7.72
C ALA A 2 -21.50 -10.60 7.89
N GLY A 3 -20.23 -10.29 8.08
CA GLY A 3 -19.22 -11.32 8.29
C GLY A 3 -19.44 -11.98 9.64
N PHE A 4 -19.75 -13.24 9.68
CA PHE A 4 -19.99 -14.06 10.87
C PHE A 4 -18.90 -13.94 11.96
N TRP A 5 -17.75 -13.34 11.62
CA TRP A 5 -16.56 -13.23 12.48
C TRP A 5 -16.12 -11.79 12.83
N LEU A 6 -16.76 -10.76 12.29
CA LEU A 6 -16.46 -9.38 12.66
C LEU A 6 -17.19 -9.01 13.95
N SER A 7 -16.54 -8.25 14.83
CA SER A 7 -17.20 -7.63 15.98
C SER A 7 -18.10 -6.48 15.51
N ASP A 8 -19.02 -6.05 16.39
CA ASP A 8 -19.89 -4.89 16.10
C ASP A 8 -19.09 -3.63 15.75
N GLU A 9 -17.94 -3.40 16.40
CA GLU A 9 -17.04 -2.30 16.11
C GLU A 9 -16.41 -2.44 14.71
N GLN A 10 -15.99 -3.63 14.36
CA GLN A 10 -15.41 -3.92 13.04
C GLN A 10 -16.45 -3.80 11.91
N GLU A 11 -17.68 -4.20 12.16
CA GLU A 11 -18.79 -3.97 11.24
C GLU A 11 -19.07 -2.46 11.06
N ALA A 12 -19.07 -1.70 12.16
CA ALA A 12 -19.24 -0.24 12.10
C ALA A 12 -18.12 0.46 11.32
N ILE A 13 -16.87 -0.03 11.42
CA ILE A 13 -15.74 0.45 10.61
C ILE A 13 -16.03 0.19 9.13
N ARG A 14 -16.34 -1.05 8.76
CA ARG A 14 -16.66 -1.42 7.38
C ARG A 14 -17.76 -0.52 6.82
N ASP A 15 -18.89 -0.42 7.51
CA ASP A 15 -20.06 0.35 7.07
C ASP A 15 -19.73 1.85 6.93
N SER A 16 -18.85 2.38 7.78
CA SER A 16 -18.42 3.78 7.69
C SER A 16 -17.49 4.02 6.50
N VAL A 17 -16.59 3.09 6.20
CA VAL A 17 -15.74 3.14 4.99
C VAL A 17 -16.58 3.02 3.72
N GLU A 18 -17.56 2.11 3.70
CA GLU A 18 -18.49 1.94 2.58
C GLU A 18 -19.26 3.24 2.31
N ARG A 19 -19.81 3.89 3.34
CA ARG A 19 -20.47 5.21 3.20
C ARG A 19 -19.52 6.30 2.65
N THR A 20 -18.24 6.26 3.00
CA THR A 20 -17.26 7.19 2.42
C THR A 20 -17.05 6.88 0.94
N CYS A 21 -16.95 5.61 0.56
CA CYS A 21 -16.77 5.17 -0.82
C CYS A 21 -18.00 5.46 -1.71
N ASP A 22 -19.22 5.38 -1.17
CA ASP A 22 -20.48 5.66 -1.90
C ASP A 22 -20.57 7.09 -2.46
N ARG A 23 -19.71 7.99 -1.97
CA ARG A 23 -19.60 9.36 -2.53
C ARG A 23 -18.91 9.39 -3.90
N PHE A 24 -18.28 8.29 -4.32
CA PHE A 24 -17.45 8.18 -5.52
C PHE A 24 -17.98 7.05 -6.41
N ASP A 25 -18.77 7.41 -7.39
CA ASP A 25 -19.46 6.49 -8.29
C ASP A 25 -18.54 5.86 -9.36
N ALA A 26 -19.12 4.98 -10.17
CA ALA A 26 -18.37 4.30 -11.24
C ALA A 26 -17.83 5.27 -12.30
N ASP A 27 -18.48 6.41 -12.52
CA ASP A 27 -18.08 7.40 -13.50
C ASP A 27 -16.85 8.18 -13.00
N TYR A 28 -16.80 8.48 -11.71
CA TYR A 28 -15.61 9.06 -11.08
C TYR A 28 -14.37 8.17 -11.29
N TRP A 29 -14.49 6.86 -11.00
CA TRP A 29 -13.37 5.92 -11.14
C TRP A 29 -12.98 5.68 -12.59
N ARG A 30 -13.95 5.58 -13.49
CA ARG A 30 -13.71 5.43 -14.93
C ARG A 30 -12.98 6.64 -15.49
N SER A 31 -13.45 7.86 -15.20
CA SER A 31 -12.81 9.09 -15.63
C SER A 31 -11.37 9.19 -15.15
N GLY A 32 -11.09 8.81 -13.87
CA GLY A 32 -9.75 8.78 -13.33
C GLY A 32 -8.83 7.81 -14.07
N ASP A 33 -9.32 6.61 -14.42
CA ASP A 33 -8.50 5.63 -15.16
C ASP A 33 -8.29 6.03 -16.63
N GLU A 34 -9.29 6.64 -17.29
CA GLU A 34 -9.17 7.15 -18.66
C GLU A 34 -8.15 8.28 -18.78
N THR A 35 -8.20 9.24 -17.86
CA THR A 35 -7.35 10.45 -17.88
C THR A 35 -6.00 10.27 -17.19
N GLY A 36 -5.87 9.27 -16.32
CA GLY A 36 -4.73 9.11 -15.42
C GLY A 36 -4.75 10.11 -14.25
N ALA A 37 -5.89 10.75 -13.98
CA ALA A 37 -6.04 11.69 -12.88
C ALA A 37 -6.06 10.94 -11.54
N PHE A 38 -5.21 11.38 -10.61
CA PHE A 38 -5.18 10.82 -9.26
C PHE A 38 -6.46 11.18 -8.49
N PRO A 39 -7.03 10.27 -7.69
CA PRO A 39 -8.29 10.49 -7.00
C PRO A 39 -8.11 11.32 -5.71
N GLU A 40 -7.71 12.60 -5.85
CA GLU A 40 -7.42 13.50 -4.71
C GLU A 40 -8.62 13.61 -3.75
N ALA A 41 -9.83 13.87 -4.27
CA ALA A 41 -11.03 14.01 -3.44
C ALA A 41 -11.35 12.75 -2.63
N PHE A 42 -11.08 11.57 -3.19
CA PHE A 42 -11.23 10.31 -2.47
C PHE A 42 -10.21 10.18 -1.34
N VAL A 43 -8.94 10.49 -1.60
CA VAL A 43 -7.88 10.42 -0.59
C VAL A 43 -8.13 11.43 0.53
N GLU A 44 -8.59 12.64 0.21
CA GLU A 44 -9.00 13.65 1.18
C GLU A 44 -10.15 13.15 2.07
N ALA A 45 -11.19 12.56 1.48
CA ALA A 45 -12.30 11.99 2.22
C ALA A 45 -11.88 10.84 3.17
N MET A 46 -10.93 10.02 2.74
CA MET A 46 -10.37 8.95 3.57
C MET A 46 -9.50 9.51 4.72
N ALA A 47 -8.76 10.59 4.47
CA ALA A 47 -7.98 11.30 5.50
C ALA A 47 -8.89 11.97 6.54
N GLU A 48 -9.94 12.69 6.09
CA GLU A 48 -10.95 13.31 6.95
C GLU A 48 -11.66 12.29 7.85
N GLY A 49 -11.92 11.09 7.33
CA GLY A 49 -12.48 9.97 8.09
C GLY A 49 -11.48 9.31 9.05
N GLY A 50 -10.20 9.71 9.04
CA GLY A 50 -9.15 9.13 9.88
C GLY A 50 -8.63 7.77 9.38
N TRP A 51 -9.10 7.30 8.21
CA TRP A 51 -8.81 5.95 7.71
C TRP A 51 -7.36 5.73 7.33
N LEU A 52 -6.61 6.79 6.97
CA LEU A 52 -5.17 6.68 6.67
C LEU A 52 -4.35 6.36 7.92
N GLY A 53 -4.84 6.75 9.10
CA GLY A 53 -4.20 6.51 10.38
C GLY A 53 -4.70 5.29 11.15
N THR A 54 -5.49 4.39 10.52
CA THR A 54 -6.16 3.26 11.18
C THR A 54 -5.22 2.45 12.08
N ALA A 55 -4.06 2.05 11.57
CA ALA A 55 -3.09 1.22 12.30
C ALA A 55 -1.96 2.04 12.97
N MET A 56 -2.05 3.37 12.97
CA MET A 56 -1.02 4.22 13.59
C MET A 56 -1.32 4.46 15.06
N PRO A 57 -0.27 4.62 15.90
CA PRO A 57 -0.42 4.87 17.34
C PRO A 57 -1.22 6.14 17.64
N VAL A 58 -2.02 6.09 18.71
CA VAL A 58 -2.84 7.23 19.16
C VAL A 58 -1.98 8.45 19.52
N GLU A 59 -0.85 8.24 20.16
CA GLU A 59 0.10 9.31 20.53
C GLU A 59 0.74 10.02 19.32
N LEU A 60 0.60 9.45 18.13
CA LEU A 60 1.02 10.05 16.85
C LEU A 60 -0.17 10.53 16.01
N GLY A 61 -1.37 10.57 16.60
CA GLY A 61 -2.60 11.03 15.96
C GLY A 61 -3.35 9.97 15.18
N GLY A 62 -2.94 8.70 15.24
CA GLY A 62 -3.63 7.57 14.61
C GLY A 62 -4.82 7.06 15.45
N ALA A 63 -5.55 6.08 14.91
CA ALA A 63 -6.68 5.47 15.59
C ALA A 63 -6.27 4.42 16.64
N GLY A 64 -5.01 3.95 16.65
CA GLY A 64 -4.53 2.92 17.57
C GLY A 64 -5.16 1.55 17.34
N LEU A 65 -5.79 1.33 16.19
CA LEU A 65 -6.39 0.05 15.80
C LEU A 65 -5.32 -0.89 15.22
N GLY A 66 -5.72 -2.13 14.95
CA GLY A 66 -4.81 -3.15 14.46
C GLY A 66 -4.77 -3.28 12.93
N LEU A 67 -3.97 -4.25 12.48
CA LEU A 67 -3.91 -4.61 11.07
C LEU A 67 -5.22 -5.24 10.60
N THR A 68 -5.99 -5.86 11.48
CA THR A 68 -7.32 -6.41 11.16
C THR A 68 -8.26 -5.31 10.68
N GLU A 69 -8.32 -4.18 11.37
CA GLU A 69 -9.17 -3.05 11.01
C GLU A 69 -8.66 -2.37 9.73
N ALA A 70 -7.35 -2.23 9.57
CA ALA A 70 -6.77 -1.77 8.30
C ALA A 70 -7.12 -2.72 7.13
N THR A 71 -7.17 -4.04 7.38
CA THR A 71 -7.59 -5.05 6.39
C THR A 71 -9.05 -4.85 6.00
N ILE A 72 -9.94 -4.56 6.95
CA ILE A 72 -11.35 -4.23 6.70
C ILE A 72 -11.48 -2.99 5.83
N VAL A 73 -10.74 -1.92 6.17
CA VAL A 73 -10.73 -0.67 5.39
C VAL A 73 -10.34 -0.93 3.94
N MET A 74 -9.22 -1.63 3.72
CA MET A 74 -8.71 -1.87 2.36
C MET A 74 -9.61 -2.79 1.55
N GLN A 75 -10.20 -3.80 2.19
CA GLN A 75 -11.16 -4.69 1.55
C GLN A 75 -12.44 -3.95 1.12
N ALA A 76 -13.02 -3.13 2.02
CA ALA A 76 -14.21 -2.34 1.74
C ALA A 76 -13.97 -1.36 0.58
N VAL A 77 -12.84 -0.64 0.57
CA VAL A 77 -12.45 0.24 -0.54
C VAL A 77 -12.36 -0.53 -1.86
N ALA A 78 -11.66 -1.66 -1.89
CA ALA A 78 -11.52 -2.43 -3.13
C ALA A 78 -12.85 -3.02 -3.62
N GLN A 79 -13.76 -3.35 -2.70
CA GLN A 79 -15.08 -3.92 -3.00
C GLN A 79 -16.10 -2.87 -3.48
N SER A 80 -15.96 -1.60 -3.09
CA SER A 80 -16.94 -0.53 -3.38
C SER A 80 -17.09 -0.19 -4.87
N GLY A 81 -16.18 -0.68 -5.73
CA GLY A 81 -16.08 -0.31 -7.14
C GLY A 81 -14.86 0.55 -7.44
N ALA A 82 -14.21 1.12 -6.45
CA ALA A 82 -12.92 1.81 -6.56
C ALA A 82 -11.80 0.86 -7.03
N GLY A 83 -11.91 -0.43 -6.71
CA GLY A 83 -10.95 -1.45 -7.08
C GLY A 83 -9.54 -1.11 -6.62
N PHE A 84 -8.55 -1.55 -7.38
CA PHE A 84 -7.15 -1.20 -7.10
C PHE A 84 -6.80 0.27 -7.35
N SER A 85 -7.60 1.06 -8.05
CA SER A 85 -7.36 2.50 -8.20
C SER A 85 -7.55 3.22 -6.87
N GLY A 86 -8.67 2.98 -6.20
CA GLY A 86 -8.94 3.54 -4.87
C GLY A 86 -8.03 2.94 -3.80
N ALA A 87 -7.91 1.61 -3.76
CA ALA A 87 -7.06 0.94 -2.79
C ALA A 87 -5.61 1.44 -2.87
N SER A 88 -5.01 1.47 -4.07
CA SER A 88 -3.63 1.91 -4.26
C SER A 88 -3.40 3.39 -3.95
N ALA A 89 -4.44 4.23 -4.05
CA ALA A 89 -4.32 5.65 -3.72
C ALA A 89 -4.07 5.90 -2.23
N ILE A 90 -4.55 5.00 -1.35
CA ILE A 90 -4.41 5.11 0.11
C ILE A 90 -3.50 4.04 0.73
N HIS A 91 -3.27 2.94 0.04
CA HIS A 91 -2.52 1.78 0.51
C HIS A 91 -1.18 2.17 1.14
N LEU A 92 -0.42 3.00 0.44
CA LEU A 92 0.89 3.44 0.90
C LEU A 92 0.85 4.26 2.20
N ASN A 93 -0.23 5.01 2.44
CA ASN A 93 -0.40 5.79 3.67
C ASN A 93 -0.68 4.90 4.88
N ILE A 94 -1.19 3.68 4.68
CA ILE A 94 -1.56 2.75 5.75
C ILE A 94 -0.35 1.91 6.20
N PHE A 95 0.39 1.29 5.27
CA PHE A 95 1.53 0.43 5.64
C PHE A 95 2.88 1.16 5.58
N GLY A 96 3.05 2.08 4.63
CA GLY A 96 4.34 2.74 4.36
C GLY A 96 4.95 3.50 5.54
N PRO A 97 4.16 4.18 6.40
CA PRO A 97 4.69 4.86 7.57
C PRO A 97 5.10 3.93 8.71
N MET A 98 4.71 2.66 8.71
CA MET A 98 4.97 1.76 9.85
C MET A 98 6.45 1.64 10.24
N PRO A 99 7.42 1.53 9.32
CA PRO A 99 8.84 1.54 9.69
C PRO A 99 9.26 2.84 10.37
N VAL A 100 8.75 3.99 9.92
CA VAL A 100 9.02 5.29 10.53
C VAL A 100 8.37 5.38 11.91
N ALA A 101 7.11 4.97 12.05
CA ALA A 101 6.38 4.98 13.32
C ALA A 101 7.04 4.09 14.38
N ARG A 102 7.65 2.96 13.97
CA ARG A 102 8.22 1.97 14.88
C ARG A 102 9.69 2.25 15.21
N TYR A 103 10.49 2.66 14.23
CA TYR A 103 11.96 2.75 14.32
C TYR A 103 12.52 4.16 14.16
N GLY A 104 11.74 5.11 13.68
CA GLY A 104 12.17 6.51 13.59
C GLY A 104 12.51 7.09 14.96
N SER A 105 13.42 8.07 14.99
CA SER A 105 13.65 8.85 16.19
C SER A 105 12.34 9.49 16.69
N GLU A 106 12.24 9.84 17.97
CA GLU A 106 11.04 10.47 18.51
C GLU A 106 10.68 11.74 17.73
N ALA A 107 11.67 12.56 17.39
CA ALA A 107 11.49 13.77 16.58
C ALA A 107 10.91 13.43 15.19
N LEU A 108 11.51 12.45 14.49
CA LEU A 108 11.04 12.02 13.16
C LEU A 108 9.61 11.49 13.21
N ARG A 109 9.28 10.63 14.19
CA ARG A 109 7.93 10.06 14.34
C ARG A 109 6.88 11.15 14.56
N ARG A 110 7.13 12.06 15.52
CA ARG A 110 6.22 13.16 15.85
C ARG A 110 6.03 14.16 14.71
N GLN A 111 7.04 14.33 13.88
CA GLN A 111 6.98 15.21 12.71
C GLN A 111 6.27 14.53 11.52
N ALA A 112 6.64 13.28 11.20
CA ALA A 112 6.22 12.64 9.97
C ALA A 112 4.81 12.03 10.04
N ILE A 113 4.52 11.24 11.09
CA ILE A 113 3.30 10.43 11.12
C ILE A 113 2.02 11.27 11.08
N PRO A 114 1.83 12.33 11.89
CA PRO A 114 0.62 13.14 11.80
C PRO A 114 0.39 13.76 10.43
N ARG A 115 1.47 14.15 9.73
CA ARG A 115 1.39 14.76 8.40
C ARG A 115 1.05 13.75 7.31
N ILE A 116 1.54 12.50 7.44
CA ILE A 116 1.22 11.42 6.50
C ILE A 116 -0.25 11.01 6.63
N ILE A 117 -0.73 10.78 7.85
CA ILE A 117 -2.10 10.29 8.09
C ILE A 117 -3.16 11.36 7.85
N SER A 118 -2.81 12.65 7.93
CA SER A 118 -3.68 13.77 7.54
C SER A 118 -3.66 14.04 6.02
N GLY A 119 -2.83 13.34 5.24
CA GLY A 119 -2.67 13.57 3.81
C GLY A 119 -1.85 14.82 3.44
N GLN A 120 -1.30 15.55 4.43
CA GLN A 120 -0.41 16.71 4.16
C GLN A 120 0.89 16.28 3.49
N ASP A 121 1.52 15.22 3.99
CA ASP A 121 2.67 14.62 3.34
C ASP A 121 2.24 13.45 2.47
N LYS A 122 2.55 13.58 1.19
CA LYS A 122 2.37 12.54 0.18
C LYS A 122 3.71 11.82 0.02
N MET A 123 3.81 10.63 0.59
CA MET A 123 5.05 9.86 0.51
C MET A 123 5.01 8.85 -0.63
N CYS A 124 6.18 8.55 -1.19
CA CYS A 124 6.39 7.38 -2.02
C CYS A 124 7.40 6.43 -1.37
N PHE A 125 7.37 5.16 -1.81
CA PHE A 125 8.15 4.08 -1.23
C PHE A 125 9.08 3.48 -2.30
N ALA A 126 10.39 3.66 -2.13
CA ALA A 126 11.39 3.38 -3.15
C ALA A 126 12.30 2.21 -2.73
N VAL A 127 11.96 1.00 -3.16
CA VAL A 127 12.64 -0.25 -2.82
C VAL A 127 13.26 -0.91 -4.04
N THR A 128 12.41 -1.39 -4.95
CA THR A 128 12.78 -2.19 -6.12
C THR A 128 13.71 -1.44 -7.06
N GLU A 129 14.70 -2.12 -7.62
CA GLU A 129 15.60 -1.62 -8.65
C GLU A 129 15.42 -2.43 -9.95
N PRO A 130 15.85 -1.88 -11.11
CA PRO A 130 15.73 -2.61 -12.38
C PRO A 130 16.32 -4.02 -12.34
N ASP A 131 17.43 -4.20 -11.62
CA ASP A 131 18.17 -5.46 -11.55
C ASP A 131 18.00 -6.18 -10.20
N ALA A 132 17.20 -5.65 -9.27
CA ALA A 132 16.97 -6.20 -7.94
C ALA A 132 15.49 -6.06 -7.53
N GLY A 133 14.65 -7.01 -7.96
CA GLY A 133 13.24 -7.11 -7.60
C GLY A 133 13.00 -8.08 -6.45
N LEU A 134 12.92 -9.39 -6.76
CA LEU A 134 12.67 -10.43 -5.73
C LEU A 134 13.81 -10.53 -4.72
N ASP A 135 15.06 -10.49 -5.19
CA ASP A 135 16.22 -10.40 -4.31
C ASP A 135 16.51 -8.94 -3.94
N THR A 136 15.71 -8.41 -3.01
CA THR A 136 15.88 -7.07 -2.46
C THR A 136 17.25 -6.85 -1.80
N THR A 137 17.94 -7.92 -1.40
CA THR A 137 19.27 -7.79 -0.79
C THR A 137 20.38 -7.46 -1.80
N SER A 138 20.09 -7.56 -3.10
CA SER A 138 21.01 -7.21 -4.20
C SER A 138 20.92 -5.75 -4.66
N LEU A 139 20.26 -4.89 -3.89
CA LEU A 139 20.15 -3.45 -4.17
C LEU A 139 21.52 -2.78 -4.30
N THR A 140 21.63 -1.88 -5.29
CA THR A 140 22.84 -1.13 -5.63
C THR A 140 22.75 0.36 -5.35
N THR A 141 21.55 0.93 -5.14
CA THR A 141 21.39 2.29 -4.62
C THR A 141 22.21 2.43 -3.36
N ARG A 142 23.11 3.43 -3.32
CA ARG A 142 24.04 3.62 -2.20
C ARG A 142 23.80 4.94 -1.48
N ALA A 143 24.12 4.94 -0.19
CA ALA A 143 24.16 6.12 0.65
C ALA A 143 25.55 6.21 1.28
N GLU A 144 26.26 7.31 1.04
CA GLU A 144 27.61 7.55 1.50
C GLU A 144 27.61 8.67 2.55
N ARG A 145 28.38 8.48 3.64
CA ARG A 145 28.52 9.50 4.68
C ARG A 145 29.23 10.73 4.14
N ARG A 146 28.70 11.90 4.48
CA ARG A 146 29.31 13.20 4.12
C ARG A 146 30.28 13.64 5.20
N PRO A 147 31.39 14.35 4.83
CA PRO A 147 32.35 14.85 5.80
C PRO A 147 31.77 15.80 6.85
N GLY A 148 30.68 16.51 6.53
CA GLY A 148 30.00 17.45 7.42
C GLY A 148 28.79 16.91 8.17
N GLY A 149 28.54 15.59 8.11
CA GLY A 149 27.34 14.93 8.61
C GLY A 149 26.28 14.75 7.52
N GLY A 150 25.33 13.84 7.78
CA GLY A 150 24.34 13.42 6.80
C GLY A 150 24.88 12.46 5.75
N TRP A 151 24.11 12.30 4.66
CA TRP A 151 24.34 11.30 3.64
C TRP A 151 24.17 11.88 2.24
N THR A 152 24.84 11.28 1.25
CA THR A 152 24.58 11.48 -0.16
C THR A 152 24.08 10.18 -0.75
N ILE A 153 22.87 10.19 -1.34
CA ILE A 153 22.23 9.01 -1.92
C ILE A 153 22.28 9.10 -3.44
N ASN A 154 22.72 7.99 -4.07
CA ASN A 154 22.78 7.83 -5.52
C ASN A 154 22.21 6.46 -5.92
N GLY A 155 21.42 6.43 -7.00
CA GLY A 155 20.89 5.16 -7.51
C GLY A 155 19.66 5.29 -8.37
N ARG A 156 19.03 4.14 -8.62
CA ARG A 156 17.82 4.04 -9.45
C ARG A 156 16.80 3.14 -8.78
N LYS A 157 15.53 3.54 -8.80
CA LYS A 157 14.42 2.74 -8.32
C LYS A 157 13.39 2.58 -9.44
N ILE A 158 12.59 1.53 -9.38
CA ILE A 158 11.54 1.26 -10.35
C ILE A 158 10.25 0.84 -9.64
N TRP A 159 9.13 0.98 -10.30
CA TRP A 159 7.78 0.70 -9.79
C TRP A 159 7.37 1.54 -8.58
N THR A 160 8.01 2.68 -8.37
CA THR A 160 7.68 3.59 -7.28
C THR A 160 6.35 4.28 -7.57
N SER A 161 5.30 3.89 -6.84
CA SER A 161 3.97 4.48 -6.97
C SER A 161 3.90 5.86 -6.32
N GLY A 162 3.13 6.78 -6.90
CA GLY A 162 2.88 8.11 -6.33
C GLY A 162 4.02 9.11 -6.42
N ALA A 163 5.15 8.78 -7.08
CA ALA A 163 6.34 9.64 -7.10
C ALA A 163 6.12 11.00 -7.80
N GLN A 164 5.14 11.11 -8.71
CA GLN A 164 4.82 12.39 -9.36
C GLN A 164 4.26 13.43 -8.39
N ARG A 165 3.62 12.98 -7.32
CA ARG A 165 2.94 13.84 -6.33
C ARG A 165 3.64 13.87 -4.99
N ALA A 166 4.58 12.96 -4.76
CA ALA A 166 5.27 12.83 -3.50
C ALA A 166 6.07 14.09 -3.16
N ASN A 167 5.97 14.54 -1.92
CA ASN A 167 6.86 15.50 -1.30
C ASN A 167 7.81 14.84 -0.29
N LYS A 168 7.59 13.55 -0.01
CA LYS A 168 8.44 12.71 0.85
C LYS A 168 8.73 11.38 0.17
N ILE A 169 9.88 10.79 0.50
CA ILE A 169 10.29 9.48 0.01
C ILE A 169 10.84 8.63 1.16
N LEU A 170 10.35 7.41 1.27
CA LEU A 170 10.97 6.36 2.08
C LEU A 170 11.81 5.50 1.15
N ILE A 171 13.13 5.53 1.33
CA ILE A 171 14.08 4.90 0.42
C ILE A 171 15.02 3.95 1.18
N ILE A 172 15.22 2.75 0.65
CA ILE A 172 16.26 1.85 1.10
C ILE A 172 17.51 2.00 0.22
N ALA A 173 18.66 2.16 0.86
CA ALA A 173 19.95 2.29 0.20
C ALA A 173 21.04 1.52 0.94
N ARG A 174 22.11 1.16 0.26
CA ARG A 174 23.25 0.48 0.82
C ARG A 174 24.23 1.48 1.43
N THR A 175 24.49 1.36 2.72
CA THR A 175 25.46 2.16 3.48
C THR A 175 26.78 1.46 3.69
N THR A 176 26.78 0.12 3.66
CA THR A 176 27.97 -0.71 3.74
C THR A 176 28.08 -1.57 2.49
N PRO A 177 29.22 -1.63 1.79
CA PRO A 177 29.42 -2.47 0.62
C PRO A 177 29.03 -3.93 0.87
N ARG A 178 28.49 -4.58 -0.16
CA ARG A 178 27.97 -5.96 -0.07
C ARG A 178 29.03 -6.97 0.39
N GLU A 179 30.26 -6.79 -0.05
CA GLU A 179 31.43 -7.62 0.24
C GLU A 179 32.00 -7.38 1.64
N ALA A 180 31.62 -6.30 2.30
CA ALA A 180 32.05 -5.96 3.66
C ALA A 180 31.10 -6.47 4.76
N VAL A 181 29.97 -7.11 4.40
CA VAL A 181 28.99 -7.62 5.35
C VAL A 181 28.90 -9.15 5.30
N ARG A 182 28.54 -9.78 6.44
CA ARG A 182 28.36 -11.26 6.50
C ARG A 182 27.09 -11.71 5.78
N ARG A 183 26.00 -10.97 5.98
CA ARG A 183 24.67 -11.27 5.40
C ARG A 183 24.30 -10.18 4.41
N PRO A 184 23.74 -10.52 3.24
CA PRO A 184 23.34 -9.54 2.24
C PRO A 184 22.42 -8.43 2.74
N ALA A 185 21.54 -8.76 3.67
CA ALA A 185 20.57 -7.84 4.28
C ALA A 185 21.23 -6.81 5.21
N GLU A 186 22.43 -7.12 5.75
CA GLU A 186 23.20 -6.18 6.54
C GLU A 186 23.79 -5.11 5.61
N GLY A 187 23.98 -3.90 6.13
CA GLY A 187 24.51 -2.77 5.36
C GLY A 187 23.47 -2.08 4.44
N LEU A 188 22.20 -2.46 4.53
CA LEU A 188 21.09 -1.71 3.96
C LEU A 188 20.46 -0.83 5.03
N SER A 189 20.30 0.46 4.74
CA SER A 189 19.71 1.47 5.63
C SER A 189 18.47 2.08 5.02
N LEU A 190 17.53 2.50 5.87
CA LEU A 190 16.27 3.09 5.46
C LEU A 190 16.26 4.57 5.79
N PHE A 191 15.86 5.41 4.83
CA PHE A 191 15.83 6.86 4.96
C PHE A 191 14.44 7.39 4.64
N TYR A 192 13.93 8.29 5.48
CA TYR A 192 12.73 9.07 5.21
C TYR A 192 13.11 10.55 5.06
N CYS A 193 12.95 11.10 3.87
CA CYS A 193 13.43 12.44 3.54
C CYS A 193 12.52 13.16 2.55
N ASP A 194 12.84 14.42 2.26
CA ASP A 194 12.18 15.20 1.22
C ASP A 194 12.40 14.60 -0.17
N PHE A 195 11.35 14.64 -0.99
CA PHE A 195 11.46 14.33 -2.42
C PHE A 195 11.99 15.56 -3.16
N ASP A 196 13.29 15.78 -3.10
CA ASP A 196 13.93 16.90 -3.78
C ASP A 196 13.94 16.70 -5.30
N ARG A 197 13.07 17.41 -6.00
CA ARG A 197 12.94 17.32 -7.47
C ARG A 197 14.13 17.89 -8.25
N SER A 198 15.04 18.56 -7.60
CA SER A 198 16.31 18.97 -8.21
C SER A 198 17.34 17.82 -8.24
N ARG A 199 17.13 16.77 -7.44
CA ARG A 199 18.02 15.62 -7.26
C ARG A 199 17.35 14.28 -7.60
N ILE A 200 16.02 14.26 -7.64
CA ILE A 200 15.21 13.07 -7.91
C ILE A 200 14.36 13.32 -9.14
N GLU A 201 14.64 12.61 -10.20
CA GLU A 201 13.78 12.56 -11.39
C GLU A 201 12.85 11.33 -11.31
N ALA A 202 11.55 11.53 -11.50
CA ALA A 202 10.55 10.46 -11.58
C ALA A 202 9.93 10.46 -12.98
N ARG A 203 10.02 9.31 -13.69
CA ARG A 203 9.46 9.10 -15.02
C ARG A 203 8.33 8.09 -14.94
N PRO A 204 7.10 8.46 -15.34
CA PRO A 204 5.97 7.53 -15.35
C PRO A 204 6.21 6.34 -16.28
N ILE A 205 5.82 5.17 -15.83
CA ILE A 205 5.87 3.93 -16.61
C ILE A 205 4.47 3.69 -17.19
N PRO A 206 4.31 3.57 -18.53
CA PRO A 206 3.04 3.25 -19.14
C PRO A 206 2.48 1.92 -18.61
N LYS A 207 1.19 1.90 -18.27
CA LYS A 207 0.50 0.72 -17.73
C LYS A 207 -0.81 0.47 -18.47
N MET A 208 -1.23 -0.79 -18.50
CA MET A 208 -2.49 -1.19 -19.09
C MET A 208 -3.70 -0.75 -18.25
N GLY A 209 -3.61 -0.83 -16.94
CA GLY A 209 -4.67 -0.44 -15.99
C GLY A 209 -4.13 0.30 -14.77
N ARG A 210 -5.03 0.71 -13.89
CA ARG A 210 -4.73 1.50 -12.68
C ARG A 210 -3.96 2.78 -13.01
N LYS A 211 -4.38 3.48 -14.06
CA LYS A 211 -3.68 4.68 -14.55
C LYS A 211 -3.78 5.85 -13.57
N ALA A 212 -4.87 5.90 -12.79
CA ALA A 212 -5.09 6.91 -11.77
C ALA A 212 -4.00 6.94 -10.67
N VAL A 213 -3.29 5.82 -10.45
CA VAL A 213 -2.13 5.76 -9.54
C VAL A 213 -0.91 5.33 -10.34
N GLU A 214 -0.07 6.27 -10.70
CA GLU A 214 1.10 6.05 -11.53
C GLU A 214 2.16 5.18 -10.84
N SER A 215 2.98 4.50 -11.62
CA SER A 215 4.22 3.84 -11.21
C SER A 215 5.38 4.48 -11.96
N ASN A 216 6.53 4.66 -11.31
CA ASN A 216 7.63 5.43 -11.88
C ASN A 216 8.95 4.67 -11.85
N ALA A 217 9.79 4.96 -12.83
CA ALA A 217 11.23 4.84 -12.70
C ALA A 217 11.75 6.11 -12.02
N VAL A 218 12.57 5.94 -10.98
CA VAL A 218 13.12 7.04 -10.17
C VAL A 218 14.63 7.02 -10.27
N PHE A 219 15.21 8.17 -10.62
CA PHE A 219 16.64 8.38 -10.75
C PHE A 219 17.08 9.37 -9.68
N ILE A 220 18.09 9.01 -8.90
CA ILE A 220 18.57 9.79 -7.76
C ILE A 220 20.02 10.14 -8.02
N ASP A 221 20.30 11.45 -8.08
CA ASP A 221 21.63 11.99 -8.35
C ASP A 221 22.06 12.96 -7.24
N ASN A 222 23.00 12.52 -6.41
CA ASN A 222 23.57 13.29 -5.31
C ASN A 222 22.50 13.91 -4.38
N LEU A 223 21.51 13.11 -3.99
CA LEU A 223 20.51 13.50 -3.02
C LEU A 223 21.16 13.62 -1.64
N GLU A 224 21.25 14.83 -1.13
CA GLU A 224 21.77 15.10 0.20
C GLU A 224 20.65 15.01 1.23
N VAL A 225 20.86 14.21 2.28
CA VAL A 225 19.92 14.04 3.39
C VAL A 225 20.63 14.19 4.73
N PRO A 226 19.98 14.77 5.74
CA PRO A 226 20.56 14.93 7.07
C PRO A 226 20.61 13.59 7.82
N ASP A 227 21.36 13.55 8.93
CA ASP A 227 21.47 12.33 9.77
C ASP A 227 20.11 11.89 10.33
N GLU A 228 19.22 12.82 10.62
CA GLU A 228 17.87 12.61 11.16
C GLU A 228 16.92 11.90 10.18
N ALA A 229 17.26 11.87 8.89
CA ALA A 229 16.52 11.12 7.88
C ALA A 229 16.67 9.60 8.01
N LEU A 230 17.69 9.13 8.72
CA LEU A 230 17.92 7.70 8.96
C LEU A 230 16.81 7.14 9.88
N VAL A 231 16.15 6.09 9.40
CA VAL A 231 15.13 5.37 10.17
C VAL A 231 15.80 4.24 10.92
N GLY A 232 15.88 4.37 12.26
CA GLY A 232 16.52 3.40 13.13
C GLY A 232 18.05 3.40 13.02
N GLU A 233 18.65 2.22 13.03
CA GLU A 233 20.08 2.02 13.01
C GLU A 233 20.63 1.81 11.60
N GLU A 234 21.83 2.33 11.34
CA GLU A 234 22.56 2.08 10.10
C GLU A 234 22.78 0.58 9.88
N GLY A 235 22.58 0.12 8.66
CA GLY A 235 22.75 -1.29 8.28
C GLY A 235 21.60 -2.22 8.68
N ARG A 236 20.54 -1.71 9.33
CA ARG A 236 19.38 -2.47 9.80
C ARG A 236 18.12 -2.24 8.95
N GLY A 237 18.18 -1.38 7.97
CA GLY A 237 17.02 -0.91 7.19
C GLY A 237 16.22 -2.02 6.50
N PHE A 238 16.87 -3.11 6.09
CA PHE A 238 16.16 -4.25 5.49
C PHE A 238 15.19 -4.92 6.47
N TYR A 239 15.58 -5.06 7.74
CA TYR A 239 14.72 -5.66 8.76
C TYR A 239 13.54 -4.74 9.09
N TYR A 240 13.77 -3.43 9.15
CA TYR A 240 12.73 -2.43 9.36
C TYR A 240 11.75 -2.37 8.18
N LEU A 241 12.28 -2.55 6.96
CA LEU A 241 11.48 -2.64 5.75
C LEU A 241 10.49 -3.80 5.79
N LEU A 242 10.91 -4.97 6.28
CA LEU A 242 10.05 -6.16 6.40
C LEU A 242 8.86 -5.93 7.32
N ASP A 243 9.01 -5.13 8.37
CA ASP A 243 7.92 -4.76 9.28
C ASP A 243 6.86 -3.87 8.61
N GLY A 244 7.20 -3.20 7.52
CA GLY A 244 6.24 -2.54 6.64
C GLY A 244 5.67 -3.49 5.58
N LEU A 245 6.50 -4.33 4.97
CA LEU A 245 6.10 -5.22 3.87
C LEU A 245 5.21 -6.39 4.31
N ASN A 246 5.32 -6.85 5.57
CA ASN A 246 4.45 -7.91 6.06
C ASN A 246 2.99 -7.44 6.19
N PRO A 247 2.67 -6.29 6.81
CA PRO A 247 1.35 -5.69 6.74
C PRO A 247 0.87 -5.47 5.29
N GLU A 248 1.71 -4.97 4.40
CA GLU A 248 1.39 -4.75 3.00
C GLU A 248 0.84 -6.01 2.33
N ARG A 249 1.48 -7.16 2.53
CA ARG A 249 1.05 -8.45 1.96
C ARG A 249 -0.37 -8.83 2.38
N VAL A 250 -0.71 -8.61 3.66
CA VAL A 250 -2.07 -8.87 4.18
C VAL A 250 -3.08 -7.93 3.54
N LEU A 251 -2.74 -6.63 3.45
CA LEU A 251 -3.62 -5.62 2.87
C LEU A 251 -3.89 -5.89 1.38
N ILE A 252 -2.86 -6.24 0.60
CA ILE A 252 -3.01 -6.63 -0.81
C ILE A 252 -3.90 -7.87 -0.96
N GLY A 253 -3.76 -8.85 -0.08
CA GLY A 253 -4.65 -10.01 -0.05
C GLY A 253 -6.11 -9.62 0.16
N ALA A 254 -6.37 -8.71 1.10
CA ALA A 254 -7.71 -8.20 1.36
C ALA A 254 -8.28 -7.37 0.20
N GLU A 255 -7.46 -6.52 -0.43
CA GLU A 255 -7.82 -5.77 -1.63
C GLU A 255 -8.21 -6.70 -2.79
N ALA A 256 -7.44 -7.77 -3.00
CA ALA A 256 -7.73 -8.77 -4.03
C ALA A 256 -9.07 -9.47 -3.77
N VAL A 257 -9.36 -9.84 -2.53
CA VAL A 257 -10.66 -10.41 -2.14
C VAL A 257 -11.80 -9.40 -2.36
N GLY A 258 -11.63 -8.15 -1.95
CA GLY A 258 -12.62 -7.10 -2.15
C GLY A 258 -12.94 -6.88 -3.64
N LEU A 259 -11.92 -6.76 -4.48
CA LEU A 259 -12.09 -6.65 -5.93
C LEU A 259 -12.78 -7.89 -6.52
N GLY A 260 -12.37 -9.09 -6.09
CA GLY A 260 -12.99 -10.35 -6.52
C GLY A 260 -14.47 -10.41 -6.15
N ARG A 261 -14.86 -9.99 -4.96
CA ARG A 261 -16.27 -9.91 -4.52
C ARG A 261 -17.06 -8.90 -5.36
N ALA A 262 -16.50 -7.73 -5.66
CA ALA A 262 -17.13 -6.74 -6.54
C ALA A 262 -17.38 -7.31 -7.95
N ALA A 263 -16.40 -8.00 -8.53
CA ALA A 263 -16.51 -8.63 -9.83
C ALA A 263 -17.56 -9.76 -9.82
N LEU A 264 -17.55 -10.59 -8.78
CA LEU A 264 -18.49 -11.69 -8.64
C LEU A 264 -19.94 -11.20 -8.47
N ALA A 265 -20.16 -10.15 -7.68
CA ALA A 265 -21.48 -9.55 -7.52
C ALA A 265 -22.03 -9.04 -8.87
N ARG A 266 -21.24 -8.29 -9.63
CA ARG A 266 -21.62 -7.83 -10.98
C ARG A 266 -21.91 -8.97 -11.94
N ALA A 267 -21.08 -10.02 -11.91
CA ALA A 267 -21.29 -11.22 -12.74
C ALA A 267 -22.57 -11.96 -12.37
N ALA A 268 -22.86 -12.09 -11.06
CA ALA A 268 -24.09 -12.73 -10.58
C ALA A 268 -25.34 -11.93 -10.96
N ASP A 269 -25.31 -10.60 -10.86
CA ASP A 269 -26.43 -9.74 -11.25
C ASP A 269 -26.67 -9.77 -12.76
N TYR A 270 -25.60 -9.75 -13.55
CA TYR A 270 -25.72 -9.94 -14.99
C TYR A 270 -26.31 -11.32 -15.34
N ALA A 271 -25.85 -12.38 -14.66
CA ALA A 271 -26.33 -13.74 -14.88
C ALA A 271 -27.84 -13.91 -14.54
N LYS A 272 -28.33 -13.15 -13.57
CA LYS A 272 -29.79 -13.07 -13.22
C LYS A 272 -30.58 -12.28 -14.26
N ALA A 273 -30.01 -11.19 -14.78
CA ALA A 273 -30.72 -10.26 -15.68
C ALA A 273 -30.68 -10.68 -17.15
N ARG A 274 -29.57 -11.27 -17.61
CA ARG A 274 -29.41 -11.68 -19.02
C ARG A 274 -30.24 -12.89 -19.37
N VAL A 275 -31.23 -12.71 -20.23
CA VAL A 275 -32.12 -13.79 -20.74
C VAL A 275 -31.65 -14.27 -22.10
N VAL A 276 -31.48 -15.59 -22.23
CA VAL A 276 -31.21 -16.29 -23.52
C VAL A 276 -32.07 -17.57 -23.54
N PHE A 277 -32.68 -17.87 -24.67
CA PHE A 277 -33.63 -18.98 -24.78
C PHE A 277 -34.79 -18.95 -23.73
N GLY A 278 -35.29 -17.76 -23.43
CA GLY A 278 -36.45 -17.58 -22.56
C GLY A 278 -36.18 -17.69 -21.06
N ARG A 279 -34.91 -17.81 -20.63
CA ARG A 279 -34.54 -17.90 -19.20
C ARG A 279 -33.25 -17.17 -18.89
N PRO A 280 -33.03 -16.73 -17.62
CA PRO A 280 -31.74 -16.17 -17.20
C PRO A 280 -30.59 -17.14 -17.41
N ILE A 281 -29.45 -16.62 -17.89
CA ILE A 281 -28.27 -17.46 -18.16
C ILE A 281 -27.72 -18.11 -16.88
N GLY A 282 -27.92 -17.50 -15.72
CA GLY A 282 -27.53 -18.02 -14.41
C GLY A 282 -28.21 -19.35 -14.04
N GLN A 283 -29.30 -19.75 -14.74
CA GLN A 283 -29.94 -21.06 -14.55
C GLN A 283 -29.16 -22.19 -15.25
N ASN A 284 -28.13 -21.85 -16.05
CA ASN A 284 -27.29 -22.87 -16.69
C ASN A 284 -26.11 -23.23 -15.76
N GLN A 285 -25.87 -24.51 -15.54
CA GLN A 285 -24.79 -25.00 -14.68
C GLN A 285 -23.41 -24.52 -15.13
N GLY A 286 -23.19 -24.37 -16.47
CA GLY A 286 -21.96 -23.81 -17.02
C GLY A 286 -21.68 -22.33 -16.62
N VAL A 287 -22.69 -21.61 -16.13
CA VAL A 287 -22.57 -20.26 -15.58
C VAL A 287 -22.61 -20.28 -14.03
N ALA A 288 -23.56 -21.00 -13.46
CA ALA A 288 -23.77 -21.04 -12.00
C ALA A 288 -22.58 -21.66 -11.25
N HIS A 289 -22.04 -22.79 -11.73
CA HIS A 289 -20.96 -23.50 -11.05
C HIS A 289 -19.65 -22.71 -10.96
N PRO A 290 -19.14 -22.04 -12.04
CA PRO A 290 -17.98 -21.17 -11.95
C PRO A 290 -18.17 -20.03 -10.94
N LEU A 291 -19.37 -19.40 -10.89
CA LEU A 291 -19.66 -18.33 -9.94
C LEU A 291 -19.66 -18.85 -8.50
N ALA A 292 -20.27 -20.02 -8.26
CA ALA A 292 -20.28 -20.64 -6.94
C ALA A 292 -18.87 -21.05 -6.47
N ARG A 293 -18.04 -21.57 -7.38
CA ARG A 293 -16.63 -21.88 -7.10
C ARG A 293 -15.85 -20.62 -6.74
N ALA A 294 -15.96 -19.56 -7.56
CA ALA A 294 -15.28 -18.30 -7.30
C ALA A 294 -15.69 -17.72 -5.94
N TRP A 295 -16.97 -17.81 -5.56
CA TRP A 295 -17.42 -17.40 -4.24
C TRP A 295 -16.75 -18.19 -3.12
N ALA A 296 -16.71 -19.52 -3.23
CA ALA A 296 -16.09 -20.37 -2.20
C ALA A 296 -14.57 -20.10 -2.06
N GLU A 297 -13.87 -19.91 -3.18
CA GLU A 297 -12.43 -19.60 -3.21
C GLU A 297 -12.15 -18.20 -2.61
N LEU A 298 -12.99 -17.21 -2.90
CA LEU A 298 -12.88 -15.87 -2.30
C LEU A 298 -13.13 -15.89 -0.78
N GLU A 299 -14.12 -16.66 -0.30
CA GLU A 299 -14.36 -16.78 1.13
C GLU A 299 -13.22 -17.53 1.84
N ALA A 300 -12.64 -18.55 1.23
CA ALA A 300 -11.46 -19.22 1.76
C ALA A 300 -10.25 -18.26 1.84
N ALA A 301 -9.97 -17.49 0.78
CA ALA A 301 -8.92 -16.50 0.76
C ALA A 301 -9.15 -15.39 1.81
N ASN A 302 -10.39 -14.96 1.98
CA ASN A 302 -10.78 -13.98 2.99
C ASN A 302 -10.46 -14.46 4.41
N LEU A 303 -10.83 -15.71 4.74
CA LEU A 303 -10.52 -16.30 6.03
C LEU A 303 -9.00 -16.35 6.29
N MET A 304 -8.20 -16.65 5.26
CA MET A 304 -6.74 -16.68 5.37
C MET A 304 -6.15 -15.29 5.59
N ALA A 305 -6.63 -14.27 4.88
CA ALA A 305 -6.19 -12.89 5.05
C ALA A 305 -6.48 -12.40 6.48
N PHE A 306 -7.69 -12.62 6.98
CA PHE A 306 -8.07 -12.23 8.35
C PHE A 306 -7.34 -13.05 9.43
N LYS A 307 -7.01 -14.32 9.16
CA LYS A 307 -6.17 -15.11 10.07
C LYS A 307 -4.74 -14.57 10.17
N ALA A 308 -4.21 -14.03 9.07
CA ALA A 308 -2.85 -13.46 9.05
C ALA A 308 -2.80 -12.05 9.67
N ALA A 309 -3.88 -11.29 9.63
CA ALA A 309 -3.92 -9.89 10.05
C ALA A 309 -3.51 -9.64 11.53
N PRO A 310 -3.98 -10.41 12.53
CA PRO A 310 -3.60 -10.18 13.94
C PRO A 310 -2.12 -10.42 14.22
N ASP A 311 -1.48 -11.28 13.42
CA ASP A 311 -0.07 -11.67 13.60
C ASP A 311 0.69 -11.61 12.26
N PHE A 312 0.89 -10.39 11.76
CA PHE A 312 1.61 -10.15 10.51
C PHE A 312 3.10 -10.50 10.56
N SER A 313 3.66 -10.71 11.75
CA SER A 313 5.04 -11.19 11.92
C SER A 313 5.15 -12.70 11.80
N SER A 314 4.03 -13.41 11.79
CA SER A 314 3.98 -14.87 11.68
C SER A 314 4.43 -15.38 10.32
N ALA A 315 4.80 -16.66 10.26
CA ALA A 315 5.09 -17.36 9.01
C ALA A 315 3.88 -17.36 8.06
N ALA A 316 2.64 -17.29 8.59
CA ALA A 316 1.43 -17.22 7.81
C ALA A 316 1.32 -15.91 7.00
N ALA A 317 1.75 -14.77 7.55
CA ALA A 317 1.79 -13.50 6.83
C ALA A 317 2.79 -13.49 5.67
N ASN A 318 3.80 -14.34 5.71
CA ASN A 318 4.81 -14.46 4.65
C ASN A 318 4.43 -15.48 3.56
N ALA A 319 3.32 -16.19 3.71
CA ALA A 319 2.86 -17.20 2.78
C ALA A 319 1.93 -16.63 1.68
N PHE A 320 1.55 -15.35 1.78
CA PHE A 320 0.78 -14.59 0.81
C PHE A 320 1.72 -13.62 0.07
#